data_5f5fee5eaeb692b9b1991d4ecdc1c995
#
_entry.id   5f5fee5eaeb692b9b1991d4ecdc1c995
#
_cell.length_a   1.000
_cell.length_b   1.000
_cell.length_c   1.000
_cell.angle_alpha   90.00
_cell.angle_beta   90.00
_cell.angle_gamma   90.00
#
_symmetry.space_group_name_H-M   'P 1'
#
loop_
_entity.id
_entity.type
_entity.pdbx_description
1 polymer ?
#
loop_
_entity_poly.entity_id
_entity_poly.type
_entity_poly.pdbx_seq_one_letter_code
_entity_poly.pdbx_strand_id
1 'polypeptide(L)'
;MDEKIQKIIQEKIRETTEGVNEITLLINSLCPSSNANSFGYGIIIGRLYNSFYYQSRRILKRDPTKQEFSEFIQLLKEHENEFSEISFS
;
A
#
# COMPACT_ATOMS: atom_id res chain seq x y z
N MET A 1 10.13 -2.41 -13.43
CA MET A 1 9.84 -3.25 -12.25
C MET A 1 9.60 -4.67 -12.72
N ASP A 2 10.08 -5.64 -11.96
CA ASP A 2 9.87 -7.06 -12.25
C ASP A 2 8.37 -7.36 -12.38
N GLU A 3 7.98 -8.14 -13.39
CA GLU A 3 6.57 -8.43 -13.67
C GLU A 3 5.89 -9.20 -12.55
N LYS A 4 6.61 -10.10 -11.90
CA LYS A 4 6.04 -10.87 -10.78
C LYS A 4 5.77 -9.96 -9.59
N ILE A 5 6.71 -9.07 -9.31
CA ILE A 5 6.57 -8.10 -8.22
C ILE A 5 5.42 -7.16 -8.51
N GLN A 6 5.32 -6.64 -9.74
CA GLN A 6 4.23 -5.74 -10.13
C GLN A 6 2.87 -6.40 -9.94
N LYS A 7 2.75 -7.66 -10.37
CA LYS A 7 1.50 -8.42 -10.22
C LYS A 7 1.12 -8.58 -8.75
N ILE A 8 2.10 -8.90 -7.90
CA ILE A 8 1.87 -9.07 -6.47
C ILE A 8 1.41 -7.76 -5.84
N ILE A 9 2.05 -6.65 -6.19
CA ILE A 9 1.68 -5.34 -5.65
C ILE A 9 0.28 -4.93 -6.11
N GLN A 10 -0.06 -5.16 -7.38
CA GLN A 10 -1.41 -4.88 -7.89
C GLN A 10 -2.47 -5.70 -7.16
N GLU A 11 -2.18 -6.97 -6.87
CA GLU A 11 -3.06 -7.83 -6.08
C GLU A 11 -3.22 -7.30 -4.65
N LYS A 12 -2.12 -6.83 -4.04
CA LYS A 12 -2.15 -6.24 -2.70
C LYS A 12 -2.98 -4.96 -2.67
N ILE A 13 -2.90 -4.15 -3.72
CA ILE A 13 -3.73 -2.94 -3.83
C ILE A 13 -5.20 -3.34 -3.82
N ARG A 14 -5.57 -4.34 -4.59
CA ARG A 14 -6.95 -4.82 -4.65
C ARG A 14 -7.42 -5.35 -3.28
N GLU A 15 -6.59 -6.17 -2.65
CA GLU A 15 -6.89 -6.72 -1.32
C GLU A 15 -7.08 -5.61 -0.28
N THR A 16 -6.32 -4.54 -0.41
CA THR A 16 -6.41 -3.41 0.51
C THR A 16 -7.76 -2.73 0.45
N THR A 17 -8.31 -2.55 -0.76
CA THR A 17 -9.63 -1.93 -0.89
C THR A 17 -10.74 -2.83 -0.34
N GLU A 18 -10.51 -4.13 -0.30
CA GLU A 18 -11.46 -5.09 0.28
C GLU A 18 -11.31 -5.21 1.80
N GLY A 19 -10.14 -4.91 2.34
CA GLY A 19 -9.83 -5.07 3.77
C GLY A 19 -10.01 -3.81 4.62
N VAL A 20 -10.80 -2.86 4.17
CA VAL A 20 -10.97 -1.56 4.84
C VAL A 20 -11.52 -1.71 6.25
N ASN A 21 -12.39 -2.69 6.49
CA ASN A 21 -13.03 -2.87 7.80
C ASN A 21 -12.00 -3.14 8.90
N GLU A 22 -10.99 -3.95 8.62
CA GLU A 22 -9.95 -4.25 9.59
C GLU A 22 -9.11 -3.01 9.90
N ILE A 23 -8.79 -2.22 8.88
CA ILE A 23 -8.04 -0.97 9.05
C ILE A 23 -8.86 0.03 9.86
N THR A 24 -10.16 0.13 9.60
CA THR A 24 -11.05 1.02 10.35
C THR A 24 -11.05 0.65 11.84
N LEU A 25 -11.10 -0.65 12.14
CA LEU A 25 -11.07 -1.11 13.53
C LEU A 25 -9.75 -0.74 14.20
N LEU A 26 -8.65 -0.89 13.48
CA LEU A 26 -7.33 -0.54 13.97
C LEU A 26 -7.23 0.96 14.27
N ILE A 27 -7.73 1.79 13.37
CA ILE A 27 -7.75 3.25 13.55
C ILE A 27 -8.56 3.63 14.77
N ASN A 28 -9.75 3.07 14.90
CA ASN A 28 -10.64 3.38 16.05
C ASN A 28 -10.02 2.98 17.37
N SER A 29 -9.18 1.95 17.36
CA SER A 29 -8.54 1.47 18.60
C SER A 29 -7.30 2.27 18.97
N LEU A 30 -6.57 2.80 18.00
CA LEU A 30 -5.25 3.39 18.24
C LEU A 30 -5.18 4.88 18.02
N CYS A 31 -6.08 5.45 17.24
CA CYS A 31 -6.02 6.85 16.84
C CYS A 31 -7.34 7.55 17.12
N PRO A 32 -7.45 8.24 18.26
CA PRO A 32 -8.63 9.07 18.52
C PRO A 32 -8.65 10.38 17.76
N SER A 33 -7.70 10.58 16.83
CA SER A 33 -7.54 11.85 16.17
C SER A 33 -8.63 12.08 15.11
N SER A 34 -8.79 13.35 14.75
CA SER A 34 -9.80 13.80 13.82
C SER A 34 -9.48 13.47 12.35
N ASN A 35 -8.31 12.92 12.04
CA ASN A 35 -7.91 12.68 10.64
C ASN A 35 -7.74 11.20 10.34
N ALA A 36 -8.85 10.46 10.47
CA ALA A 36 -8.86 9.01 10.23
C ALA A 36 -8.47 8.64 8.80
N ASN A 37 -8.88 9.44 7.82
CA ASN A 37 -8.58 9.14 6.42
C ASN A 37 -7.09 9.21 6.10
N SER A 38 -6.40 10.23 6.61
CA SER A 38 -4.95 10.34 6.41
C SER A 38 -4.20 9.23 7.13
N PHE A 39 -4.63 8.88 8.34
CA PHE A 39 -4.02 7.80 9.10
C PHE A 39 -4.21 6.46 8.38
N GLY A 40 -5.44 6.19 7.92
CA GLY A 40 -5.76 4.97 7.17
C GLY A 40 -5.00 4.88 5.85
N TYR A 41 -4.89 5.99 5.14
CA TYR A 41 -4.11 6.06 3.92
C TYR A 41 -2.65 5.70 4.18
N GLY A 42 -2.08 6.23 5.27
CA GLY A 42 -0.71 5.92 5.67
C GLY A 42 -0.51 4.44 5.97
N ILE A 43 -1.48 3.80 6.62
CA ILE A 43 -1.41 2.36 6.87
C ILE A 43 -1.37 1.58 5.56
N ILE A 44 -2.23 1.94 4.61
CA ILE A 44 -2.31 1.28 3.30
C ILE A 44 -0.99 1.43 2.56
N ILE A 45 -0.48 2.65 2.46
CA ILE A 45 0.77 2.91 1.76
C ILE A 45 1.93 2.21 2.43
N GLY A 46 1.97 2.19 3.77
CA GLY A 46 3.00 1.48 4.52
C GLY A 46 3.00 -0.02 4.26
N ARG A 47 1.81 -0.62 4.17
CA ARG A 47 1.70 -2.05 3.85
C ARG A 47 2.23 -2.34 2.45
N LEU A 48 1.87 -1.52 1.48
CA LEU A 48 2.33 -1.70 0.10
C LEU A 48 3.82 -1.48 -0.03
N TYR A 49 4.36 -0.46 0.65
CA TYR A 49 5.78 -0.18 0.71
C TYR A 49 6.55 -1.40 1.26
N ASN A 50 6.08 -1.95 2.37
CA ASN A 50 6.69 -3.10 2.99
C ASN A 50 6.63 -4.33 2.08
N SER A 51 5.48 -4.55 1.42
CA SER A 51 5.32 -5.66 0.48
C SER A 51 6.28 -5.55 -0.69
N PHE A 52 6.46 -4.33 -1.21
CA PHE A 52 7.38 -4.08 -2.32
C PHE A 52 8.81 -4.49 -1.95
N TYR A 53 9.29 -4.06 -0.78
CA TYR A 53 10.63 -4.42 -0.32
C TYR A 53 10.76 -5.92 -0.06
N TYR A 54 9.76 -6.49 0.59
CA TYR A 54 9.76 -7.93 0.89
C TYR A 54 9.84 -8.76 -0.39
N GLN A 55 9.02 -8.44 -1.38
CA GLN A 55 8.99 -9.21 -2.63
C GLN A 55 10.26 -9.01 -3.44
N SER A 56 10.84 -7.82 -3.42
CA SER A 56 12.11 -7.56 -4.08
C SER A 56 13.22 -8.44 -3.50
N ARG A 57 13.30 -8.50 -2.19
CA ARG A 57 14.30 -9.35 -1.51
C ARG A 57 14.05 -10.82 -1.75
N ARG A 58 12.79 -11.24 -1.77
CA ARG A 58 12.42 -12.64 -1.98
C ARG A 58 12.69 -13.09 -3.41
N ILE A 59 12.29 -12.31 -4.39
CA ILE A 59 12.34 -12.69 -5.80
C ILE A 59 13.68 -12.34 -6.43
N LEU A 60 14.19 -11.12 -6.19
CA LEU A 60 15.41 -10.63 -6.81
C LEU A 60 16.66 -10.81 -5.94
N LYS A 61 16.47 -11.21 -4.68
CA LYS A 61 17.55 -11.42 -3.72
C LYS A 61 18.37 -10.17 -3.43
N ARG A 62 17.75 -9.02 -3.52
CA ARG A 62 18.36 -7.72 -3.25
C ARG A 62 17.28 -6.68 -2.96
N ASP A 63 17.69 -5.54 -2.40
CA ASP A 63 16.79 -4.40 -2.23
C ASP A 63 16.44 -3.77 -3.58
N PRO A 64 15.31 -3.07 -3.67
CA PRO A 64 14.96 -2.36 -4.90
C PRO A 64 15.99 -1.30 -5.26
N THR A 65 16.18 -1.09 -6.56
CA THR A 65 16.98 0.03 -7.05
C THR A 65 16.16 1.32 -6.99
N LYS A 66 16.82 2.46 -7.16
CA LYS A 66 16.14 3.75 -7.23
C LYS A 66 15.14 3.78 -8.38
N GLN A 67 15.49 3.18 -9.50
CA GLN A 67 14.61 3.12 -10.66
C GLN A 67 13.35 2.30 -10.34
N GLU A 68 13.54 1.15 -9.71
CA GLU A 68 12.42 0.30 -9.31
C GLU A 68 11.52 1.00 -8.29
N PHE A 69 12.11 1.74 -7.37
CA PHE A 69 11.34 2.52 -6.40
C PHE A 69 10.51 3.60 -7.09
N SER A 70 11.08 4.27 -8.09
CA SER A 70 10.33 5.27 -8.87
C SER A 70 9.16 4.64 -9.61
N GLU A 71 9.36 3.46 -10.16
CA GLU A 71 8.29 2.70 -10.83
C GLU A 71 7.19 2.29 -9.84
N PHE A 72 7.58 1.93 -8.62
CA PHE A 72 6.62 1.62 -7.57
C PHE A 72 5.76 2.85 -7.23
N ILE A 73 6.39 4.01 -7.07
CA ILE A 73 5.67 5.26 -6.83
C ILE A 73 4.69 5.54 -7.97
N GLN A 74 5.13 5.34 -9.21
CA GLN A 74 4.27 5.55 -10.36
C GLN A 74 3.06 4.61 -10.35
N LEU A 75 3.28 3.36 -9.97
CA LEU A 75 2.19 2.40 -9.84
C LEU A 75 1.18 2.85 -8.78
N LEU A 76 1.65 3.35 -7.65
CA LEU A 76 0.76 3.88 -6.61
C LEU A 76 -0.05 5.07 -7.12
N LYS A 77 0.57 5.96 -7.90
CA LYS A 77 -0.11 7.11 -8.49
C LYS A 77 -1.23 6.68 -9.45
N GLU A 78 -1.02 5.60 -10.18
CA GLU A 78 -2.03 5.07 -11.09
C GLU A 78 -3.29 4.60 -10.35
N HIS A 79 -3.15 4.23 -9.08
CA HIS A 79 -4.25 3.77 -8.25
C HIS A 79 -4.71 4.81 -7.22
N GLU A 80 -4.23 6.04 -7.35
CA GLU A 80 -4.49 7.10 -6.36
C GLU A 80 -5.98 7.34 -6.14
N ASN A 81 -6.78 7.29 -7.20
CA ASN A 81 -8.22 7.50 -7.08
C ASN A 81 -8.90 6.40 -6.25
N GLU A 82 -8.44 5.17 -6.38
CA GLU A 82 -8.98 4.06 -5.59
C GLU A 82 -8.74 4.28 -4.11
N PHE A 83 -7.56 4.77 -3.76
CA PHE A 83 -7.21 5.04 -2.36
C PHE A 83 -8.00 6.23 -1.81
N SER A 84 -8.18 7.27 -2.60
CA SER A 84 -8.88 8.49 -2.15
C SER A 84 -10.38 8.28 -1.95
N GLU A 85 -10.96 7.26 -2.57
CA GLU A 85 -12.37 6.92 -2.41
C GLU A 85 -12.67 6.15 -1.12
N ILE A 86 -11.64 5.65 -0.46
CA ILE A 86 -11.80 4.89 0.78
C ILE A 86 -12.10 5.84 1.93
N SER A 87 -13.15 5.55 2.69
CA SER A 87 -13.49 6.31 3.89
C SER A 87 -13.27 5.44 5.12
N PHE A 88 -12.53 5.99 6.09
CA PHE A 88 -12.24 5.32 7.35
C PHE A 88 -12.99 5.93 8.53
N SER A 89 -13.80 6.92 8.27
CA SER A 89 -14.59 7.59 9.31
C SER A 89 -15.95 6.93 9.54
#